data_6c6e8bd167aa1560aef8b1d009ea35f3
#
_entry.id   6c6e8bd167aa1560aef8b1d009ea35f3
#
_cell.length_a   1.000
_cell.length_b   1.000
_cell.length_c   1.000
_cell.angle_alpha   90.00
_cell.angle_beta   90.00
_cell.angle_gamma   90.00
#
_symmetry.space_group_name_H-M   'P 1'
#
loop_
_entity.id
_entity.type
_entity.pdbx_description
1 polymer ?
#
loop_
_entity_poly.entity_id
_entity_poly.type
_entity_poly.pdbx_seq_one_letter_code
_entity_poly.pdbx_strand_id
1 'polypeptide(L)'
;MIPTMILLFVVGYLFIALEHKTRIDKSAVALLMAGAIWTVFSLLGNDPHIQHELVDQLGDTCEILVFLIGAMTIVDLIDSYGGFNVITDHITTRNKRKLMWLLAIITFFMSAALDNMTTTIIMVMLLRRLIANKKERWIFASVIVIAANSGGAWSPIGDVTTIMLWMRGNVTAANLIANLFLPCLVSVVIPAAIASRYVADRPAAAVSAKALASGCPECIGPRLRLFILIVGVVSLLFVPVFKSLTGLPPYMGMMVSLGFMWILTEIIYDRKRSIRNMEESIQPRVSKVLKHIDMPTILFFIGILMAVGALQTGGVLTDMADWLDKNVHEVFTIAGAIGILSSVVDNVPLVAACMGMYPVADVATAAASADPAFAQSFVADGLFWHLLTYCAGVGGSLLIIGSAAGVVAMGLEKINFGWYLKRISLLALSGYLAGIAVIWLEHVLIGL
;
A
#
# COMPACT_ATOMS: atom_id res chain seq x y z
N MET A 1 33.63 2.80 6.28
CA MET A 1 32.58 2.50 5.32
C MET A 1 31.21 2.42 5.98
N ILE A 2 30.89 1.41 6.76
CA ILE A 2 29.56 1.20 7.40
C ILE A 2 29.02 2.44 8.12
N PRO A 3 29.74 3.13 9.04
CA PRO A 3 29.19 4.30 9.71
C PRO A 3 28.82 5.43 8.77
N THR A 4 29.57 5.61 7.66
CA THR A 4 29.25 6.62 6.65
C THR A 4 27.99 6.27 5.88
N MET A 5 27.77 5.00 5.52
CA MET A 5 26.55 4.52 4.85
C MET A 5 25.34 4.73 5.75
N ILE A 6 25.44 4.36 7.04
CA ILE A 6 24.38 4.59 8.03
C ILE A 6 24.07 6.08 8.19
N LEU A 7 25.10 6.91 8.30
CA LEU A 7 24.92 8.36 8.42
C LEU A 7 24.20 8.96 7.20
N LEU A 8 24.61 8.56 5.98
CA LEU A 8 23.95 9.01 4.75
C LEU A 8 22.50 8.56 4.69
N PHE A 9 22.20 7.32 5.10
CA PHE A 9 20.84 6.80 5.15
C PHE A 9 20.00 7.58 6.16
N VAL A 10 20.48 7.75 7.39
CA VAL A 10 19.75 8.47 8.45
C VAL A 10 19.51 9.94 8.06
N VAL A 11 20.52 10.62 7.52
CA VAL A 11 20.38 12.01 7.06
C VAL A 11 19.39 12.10 5.89
N GLY A 12 19.53 11.26 4.88
CA GLY A 12 18.58 11.19 3.75
C GLY A 12 17.16 10.90 4.23
N TYR A 13 17.02 9.95 5.14
CA TYR A 13 15.72 9.61 5.72
C TYR A 13 15.08 10.77 6.51
N LEU A 14 15.88 11.53 7.27
CA LEU A 14 15.41 12.75 7.94
C LEU A 14 14.88 13.78 6.95
N PHE A 15 15.55 13.96 5.80
CA PHE A 15 15.07 14.86 4.74
C PHE A 15 13.76 14.35 4.13
N ILE A 16 13.61 13.04 3.90
CA ILE A 16 12.36 12.42 3.42
C ILE A 16 11.23 12.68 4.43
N ALA A 17 11.46 12.40 5.72
CA ALA A 17 10.47 12.62 6.77
C ALA A 17 10.10 14.11 6.96
N LEU A 18 11.02 15.02 6.65
CA LEU A 18 10.83 16.46 6.74
C LEU A 18 10.41 17.11 5.40
N GLU A 19 10.01 16.34 4.40
CA GLU A 19 9.55 16.82 3.08
C GLU A 19 8.60 18.02 3.20
N HIS A 20 7.65 17.96 4.13
CA HIS A 20 6.66 19.01 4.37
C HIS A 20 7.27 20.36 4.81
N LYS A 21 8.43 20.33 5.49
CA LYS A 21 9.14 21.54 5.94
C LYS A 21 10.16 22.01 4.91
N THR A 22 10.89 21.09 4.31
CA THR A 22 11.96 21.38 3.35
C THR A 22 11.43 21.77 1.98
N ARG A 23 10.20 21.29 1.64
CA ARG A 23 9.59 21.41 0.31
C ARG A 23 10.43 20.74 -0.79
N ILE A 24 11.32 19.82 -0.42
CA ILE A 24 12.10 19.01 -1.35
C ILE A 24 11.34 17.70 -1.50
N ASP A 25 11.04 17.32 -2.74
CA ASP A 25 10.37 16.06 -3.05
C ASP A 25 11.19 14.86 -2.54
N LYS A 26 10.52 13.94 -1.84
CA LYS A 26 11.15 12.75 -1.24
C LYS A 26 11.87 11.88 -2.27
N SER A 27 11.39 11.86 -3.52
CA SER A 27 11.98 11.06 -4.60
C SER A 27 13.39 11.54 -4.96
N ALA A 28 13.60 12.86 -4.99
CA ALA A 28 14.92 13.43 -5.26
C ALA A 28 15.92 13.07 -4.15
N VAL A 29 15.48 13.11 -2.90
CA VAL A 29 16.31 12.75 -1.75
C VAL A 29 16.63 11.25 -1.76
N ALA A 30 15.66 10.39 -2.05
CA ALA A 30 15.84 8.94 -2.11
C ALA A 30 16.84 8.53 -3.20
N LEU A 31 16.73 9.13 -4.40
CA LEU A 31 17.67 8.87 -5.50
C LEU A 31 19.09 9.32 -5.15
N LEU A 32 19.25 10.52 -4.59
CA LEU A 32 20.56 11.03 -4.18
C LEU A 32 21.16 10.15 -3.08
N MET A 33 20.37 9.75 -2.09
CA MET A 33 20.78 8.87 -1.01
C MET A 33 21.25 7.51 -1.53
N ALA A 34 20.51 6.87 -2.41
CA ALA A 34 20.89 5.61 -3.03
C ALA A 34 22.22 5.73 -3.77
N GLY A 35 22.36 6.72 -4.67
CA GLY A 35 23.59 6.97 -5.40
C GLY A 35 24.79 7.23 -4.49
N ALA A 36 24.61 8.02 -3.42
CA ALA A 36 25.67 8.31 -2.46
C ALA A 36 26.10 7.06 -1.67
N ILE A 37 25.15 6.24 -1.18
CA ILE A 37 25.46 5.05 -0.38
C ILE A 37 26.18 4.01 -1.26
N TRP A 38 25.70 3.72 -2.48
CA TRP A 38 26.37 2.81 -3.40
C TRP A 38 27.76 3.33 -3.81
N THR A 39 27.92 4.63 -3.98
CA THR A 39 29.25 5.23 -4.26
C THR A 39 30.21 5.02 -3.10
N VAL A 40 29.78 5.28 -1.86
CA VAL A 40 30.60 5.03 -0.67
C VAL A 40 30.95 3.56 -0.53
N PHE A 41 29.99 2.67 -0.78
CA PHE A 41 30.20 1.23 -0.73
C PHE A 41 31.22 0.80 -1.80
N SER A 42 31.10 1.29 -3.03
CA SER A 42 32.04 1.00 -4.12
C SER A 42 33.46 1.50 -3.86
N LEU A 43 33.61 2.73 -3.35
CA LEU A 43 34.93 3.34 -3.14
C LEU A 43 35.67 2.80 -1.91
N LEU A 44 34.96 2.38 -0.87
CA LEU A 44 35.53 2.00 0.42
C LEU A 44 35.38 0.51 0.74
N GLY A 45 34.54 -0.21 -0.01
CA GLY A 45 34.21 -1.62 0.27
C GLY A 45 35.23 -2.63 -0.27
N ASN A 46 36.01 -2.28 -1.30
CA ASN A 46 36.95 -3.19 -1.98
C ASN A 46 36.33 -4.53 -2.41
N ASP A 47 35.03 -4.59 -2.69
CA ASP A 47 34.36 -5.80 -3.14
C ASP A 47 34.44 -5.90 -4.67
N PRO A 48 35.10 -6.98 -5.22
CA PRO A 48 35.20 -7.17 -6.66
C PRO A 48 33.85 -7.49 -7.33
N HIS A 49 32.82 -7.89 -6.57
CA HIS A 49 31.51 -8.30 -7.08
C HIS A 49 30.45 -7.21 -6.99
N ILE A 50 30.79 -6.02 -6.49
CA ILE A 50 29.84 -4.94 -6.24
C ILE A 50 28.97 -4.56 -7.46
N GLN A 51 29.53 -4.67 -8.69
CA GLN A 51 28.74 -4.39 -9.90
C GLN A 51 27.67 -5.45 -10.15
N HIS A 52 27.94 -6.69 -9.80
CA HIS A 52 26.98 -7.79 -9.94
C HIS A 52 25.85 -7.62 -8.91
N GLU A 53 26.21 -7.38 -7.67
CA GLU A 53 25.24 -7.13 -6.59
C GLU A 53 24.36 -5.90 -6.87
N LEU A 54 24.94 -4.82 -7.43
CA LEU A 54 24.18 -3.66 -7.85
C LEU A 54 23.15 -3.99 -8.95
N VAL A 55 23.53 -4.82 -9.93
CA VAL A 55 22.66 -5.23 -11.03
C VAL A 55 21.56 -6.17 -10.51
N ASP A 56 21.89 -7.09 -9.62
CA ASP A 56 20.92 -8.01 -9.01
C ASP A 56 19.89 -7.22 -8.18
N GLN A 57 20.37 -6.28 -7.35
CA GLN A 57 19.48 -5.41 -6.56
C GLN A 57 18.58 -4.52 -7.43
N LEU A 58 19.13 -4.02 -8.57
CA LEU A 58 18.34 -3.27 -9.55
C LEU A 58 17.30 -4.19 -10.21
N GLY A 59 17.66 -5.42 -10.56
CA GLY A 59 16.76 -6.42 -11.13
C GLY A 59 15.56 -6.66 -10.22
N ASP A 60 15.83 -6.96 -8.95
CA ASP A 60 14.83 -7.17 -7.92
C ASP A 60 13.90 -5.96 -7.72
N THR A 61 14.49 -4.76 -7.75
CA THR A 61 13.74 -3.52 -7.66
C THR A 61 12.85 -3.32 -8.89
N CYS A 62 13.37 -3.57 -10.09
CA CYS A 62 12.63 -3.45 -11.34
C CYS A 62 11.43 -4.40 -11.42
N GLU A 63 11.52 -5.61 -10.89
CA GLU A 63 10.36 -6.53 -10.83
C GLU A 63 9.18 -5.89 -10.10
N ILE A 64 9.44 -5.31 -8.92
CA ILE A 64 8.41 -4.62 -8.12
C ILE A 64 7.85 -3.43 -8.90
N LEU A 65 8.70 -2.64 -9.55
CA LEU A 65 8.28 -1.44 -10.28
C LEU A 65 7.43 -1.77 -11.51
N VAL A 66 7.81 -2.80 -12.28
CA VAL A 66 7.01 -3.26 -13.43
C VAL A 66 5.62 -3.70 -12.96
N PHE A 67 5.55 -4.42 -11.83
CA PHE A 67 4.28 -4.80 -11.24
C PHE A 67 3.45 -3.56 -10.86
N LEU A 68 4.05 -2.60 -10.15
CA LEU A 68 3.36 -1.37 -9.71
C LEU A 68 2.85 -0.53 -10.88
N ILE A 69 3.70 -0.30 -11.90
CA ILE A 69 3.30 0.46 -13.10
C ILE A 69 2.12 -0.23 -13.78
N GLY A 70 2.15 -1.56 -13.88
CA GLY A 70 1.07 -2.34 -14.47
C GLY A 70 -0.24 -2.20 -13.68
N ALA A 71 -0.18 -2.39 -12.37
CA ALA A 71 -1.33 -2.28 -11.48
C ALA A 71 -1.93 -0.87 -11.50
N MET A 72 -1.10 0.17 -11.33
CA MET A 72 -1.54 1.58 -11.38
C MET A 72 -2.19 1.91 -12.73
N THR A 73 -1.63 1.43 -13.85
CA THR A 73 -2.20 1.67 -15.17
C THR A 73 -3.58 1.04 -15.33
N ILE A 74 -3.78 -0.21 -14.85
CA ILE A 74 -5.09 -0.89 -14.91
C ILE A 74 -6.11 -0.13 -14.06
N VAL A 75 -5.73 0.29 -12.86
CA VAL A 75 -6.59 1.05 -11.94
C VAL A 75 -6.98 2.41 -12.52
N ASP A 76 -6.01 3.16 -13.06
CA ASP A 76 -6.27 4.43 -13.73
C ASP A 76 -7.14 4.29 -14.99
N LEU A 77 -7.02 3.17 -15.71
CA LEU A 77 -7.93 2.85 -16.81
C LEU A 77 -9.37 2.68 -16.31
N ILE A 78 -9.57 1.90 -15.24
CA ILE A 78 -10.89 1.71 -14.62
C ILE A 78 -11.49 3.07 -14.23
N ASP A 79 -10.71 3.92 -13.58
CA ASP A 79 -11.14 5.26 -13.13
C ASP A 79 -11.46 6.17 -14.33
N SER A 80 -10.59 6.24 -15.32
CA SER A 80 -10.75 7.04 -16.53
C SER A 80 -12.01 6.68 -17.32
N TYR A 81 -12.44 5.41 -17.28
CA TYR A 81 -13.72 4.97 -17.84
C TYR A 81 -14.91 5.20 -16.88
N GLY A 82 -14.66 5.72 -15.66
CA GLY A 82 -15.69 5.95 -14.65
C GLY A 82 -16.22 4.65 -14.03
N GLY A 83 -15.40 3.59 -14.01
CA GLY A 83 -15.76 2.30 -13.43
C GLY A 83 -16.16 2.42 -11.96
N PHE A 84 -15.39 3.20 -11.16
CA PHE A 84 -15.68 3.38 -9.74
C PHE A 84 -16.95 4.19 -9.46
N ASN A 85 -17.43 4.99 -10.41
CA ASN A 85 -18.71 5.66 -10.27
C ASN A 85 -19.88 4.66 -10.15
N VAL A 86 -19.74 3.46 -10.72
CA VAL A 86 -20.76 2.40 -10.56
C VAL A 86 -20.96 2.04 -9.09
N ILE A 87 -19.89 2.03 -8.28
CA ILE A 87 -19.95 1.74 -6.85
C ILE A 87 -20.47 2.96 -6.11
N THR A 88 -19.95 4.14 -6.42
CA THR A 88 -20.21 5.38 -5.66
C THR A 88 -21.59 5.95 -5.92
N ASP A 89 -22.16 5.78 -7.11
CA ASP A 89 -23.50 6.28 -7.46
C ASP A 89 -24.63 5.55 -6.71
N HIS A 90 -24.36 4.35 -6.18
CA HIS A 90 -25.32 3.59 -5.37
C HIS A 90 -25.37 4.02 -3.90
N ILE A 91 -24.48 4.93 -3.46
CA ILE A 91 -24.43 5.42 -2.09
C ILE A 91 -25.44 6.55 -1.90
N THR A 92 -26.67 6.19 -1.53
CA THR A 92 -27.80 7.13 -1.37
C THR A 92 -28.14 7.46 0.09
N THR A 93 -27.50 6.79 1.06
CA THR A 93 -27.84 6.94 2.47
C THR A 93 -27.50 8.32 3.02
N ARG A 94 -28.45 8.97 3.71
CA ARG A 94 -28.24 10.26 4.37
C ARG A 94 -27.93 10.13 5.86
N ASN A 95 -28.12 8.95 6.45
CA ASN A 95 -27.76 8.71 7.84
C ASN A 95 -26.24 8.62 7.98
N LYS A 96 -25.63 9.56 8.70
CA LYS A 96 -24.16 9.66 8.81
C LYS A 96 -23.51 8.44 9.45
N ARG A 97 -24.16 7.80 10.44
CA ARG A 97 -23.61 6.56 11.03
C ARG A 97 -23.60 5.41 10.03
N LYS A 98 -24.71 5.19 9.33
CA LYS A 98 -24.78 4.19 8.26
C LYS A 98 -23.80 4.51 7.14
N LEU A 99 -23.65 5.79 6.79
CA LEU A 99 -22.69 6.24 5.78
C LEU A 99 -21.26 5.93 6.19
N MET A 100 -20.87 6.15 7.44
CA MET A 100 -19.52 5.85 7.94
C MET A 100 -19.20 4.36 7.81
N TRP A 101 -20.11 3.48 8.25
CA TRP A 101 -19.95 2.05 8.11
C TRP A 101 -19.86 1.61 6.65
N LEU A 102 -20.73 2.14 5.79
CA LEU A 102 -20.74 1.85 4.37
C LEU A 102 -19.43 2.26 3.71
N LEU A 103 -18.95 3.48 3.99
CA LEU A 103 -17.68 3.97 3.45
C LEU A 103 -16.50 3.14 3.98
N ALA A 104 -16.47 2.80 5.28
CA ALA A 104 -15.42 1.97 5.85
C ALA A 104 -15.35 0.58 5.20
N ILE A 105 -16.50 -0.09 5.03
CA ILE A 105 -16.59 -1.42 4.41
C ILE A 105 -16.19 -1.35 2.93
N ILE A 106 -16.73 -0.40 2.17
CA ILE A 106 -16.39 -0.25 0.75
C ILE A 106 -14.89 0.03 0.61
N THR A 107 -14.34 0.95 1.42
CA THR A 107 -12.91 1.28 1.40
C THR A 107 -12.05 0.04 1.69
N PHE A 108 -12.41 -0.75 2.71
CA PHE A 108 -11.70 -1.95 3.10
C PHE A 108 -11.57 -2.96 1.95
N PHE A 109 -12.69 -3.27 1.27
CA PHE A 109 -12.66 -4.20 0.14
C PHE A 109 -12.08 -3.59 -1.13
N MET A 110 -12.31 -2.30 -1.40
CA MET A 110 -11.70 -1.64 -2.55
C MET A 110 -10.18 -1.61 -2.43
N SER A 111 -9.65 -1.31 -1.25
CA SER A 111 -8.21 -1.23 -1.04
C SER A 111 -7.52 -2.59 -1.20
N ALA A 112 -8.20 -3.67 -0.91
CA ALA A 112 -7.67 -5.02 -1.17
C ALA A 112 -7.49 -5.33 -2.67
N ALA A 113 -8.22 -4.65 -3.54
CA ALA A 113 -8.20 -4.88 -4.98
C ALA A 113 -7.44 -3.81 -5.77
N LEU A 114 -7.34 -2.56 -5.23
CA LEU A 114 -6.78 -1.42 -5.97
C LEU A 114 -5.42 -0.98 -5.42
N ASP A 115 -5.29 -0.54 -4.33
CA ASP A 115 -4.24 -0.08 -3.43
C ASP A 115 -4.83 0.95 -2.44
N ASN A 116 -4.11 1.17 -1.35
CA ASN A 116 -4.56 2.04 -0.28
C ASN A 116 -4.61 3.53 -0.67
N MET A 117 -3.65 4.00 -1.48
CA MET A 117 -3.55 5.40 -1.90
C MET A 117 -4.67 5.75 -2.89
N THR A 118 -4.81 5.00 -3.98
CA THR A 118 -5.85 5.23 -5.00
C THR A 118 -7.25 5.12 -4.40
N THR A 119 -7.48 4.08 -3.59
CA THR A 119 -8.75 3.91 -2.87
C THR A 119 -9.07 5.12 -1.99
N THR A 120 -8.08 5.65 -1.27
CA THR A 120 -8.25 6.84 -0.44
C THR A 120 -8.63 8.07 -1.27
N ILE A 121 -7.97 8.30 -2.40
CA ILE A 121 -8.29 9.41 -3.31
C ILE A 121 -9.77 9.33 -3.72
N ILE A 122 -10.19 8.18 -4.25
CA ILE A 122 -11.56 7.97 -4.75
C ILE A 122 -12.58 8.21 -3.63
N MET A 123 -12.35 7.62 -2.46
CA MET A 123 -13.28 7.68 -1.35
C MET A 123 -13.33 9.06 -0.67
N VAL A 124 -12.23 9.78 -0.60
CA VAL A 124 -12.19 11.17 -0.09
C VAL A 124 -12.86 12.12 -1.08
N MET A 125 -12.66 11.93 -2.39
CA MET A 125 -13.36 12.70 -3.43
C MET A 125 -14.88 12.47 -3.35
N LEU A 126 -15.31 11.21 -3.17
CA LEU A 126 -16.72 10.88 -2.93
C LEU A 126 -17.26 11.53 -1.65
N LEU A 127 -16.47 11.47 -0.55
CA LEU A 127 -16.84 12.06 0.73
C LEU A 127 -17.15 13.55 0.61
N ARG A 128 -16.42 14.31 -0.22
CA ARG A 128 -16.70 15.72 -0.50
C ARG A 128 -18.08 15.96 -1.11
N ARG A 129 -18.57 14.98 -1.86
CA ARG A 129 -19.92 15.02 -2.45
C ARG A 129 -21.02 14.74 -1.43
N LEU A 130 -20.71 13.96 -0.41
CA LEU A 130 -21.70 13.46 0.55
C LEU A 130 -21.79 14.33 1.81
N ILE A 131 -20.70 14.98 2.23
CA ILE A 131 -20.64 15.74 3.49
C ILE A 131 -20.09 17.15 3.24
N ALA A 132 -20.93 18.16 3.50
CA ALA A 132 -20.56 19.57 3.33
C ALA A 132 -19.62 20.08 4.45
N ASN A 133 -19.82 19.61 5.70
CA ASN A 133 -19.05 20.10 6.86
C ASN A 133 -17.62 19.55 6.87
N LYS A 134 -16.65 20.45 6.76
CA LYS A 134 -15.21 20.11 6.69
C LYS A 134 -14.70 19.34 7.93
N LYS A 135 -15.13 19.73 9.15
CA LYS A 135 -14.68 19.06 10.39
C LYS A 135 -15.25 17.64 10.51
N GLU A 136 -16.47 17.42 10.05
CA GLU A 136 -17.04 16.08 9.97
C GLU A 136 -16.31 15.24 8.92
N ARG A 137 -16.01 15.82 7.73
CA ARG A 137 -15.22 15.13 6.71
C ARG A 137 -13.87 14.65 7.23
N TRP A 138 -13.21 15.39 8.11
CA TRP A 138 -11.96 14.96 8.71
C TRP A 138 -12.07 13.62 9.46
N ILE A 139 -13.19 13.44 10.22
CA ILE A 139 -13.43 12.17 10.92
C ILE A 139 -13.65 11.03 9.91
N PHE A 140 -14.50 11.25 8.91
CA PHE A 140 -14.77 10.26 7.87
C PHE A 140 -13.52 9.93 7.05
N ALA A 141 -12.77 10.94 6.62
CA ALA A 141 -11.53 10.75 5.87
C ALA A 141 -10.49 9.97 6.69
N SER A 142 -10.42 10.19 8.00
CA SER A 142 -9.54 9.42 8.89
C SER A 142 -9.96 7.96 8.99
N VAL A 143 -11.26 7.66 9.05
CA VAL A 143 -11.75 6.27 9.04
C VAL A 143 -11.49 5.63 7.67
N ILE A 144 -11.62 6.39 6.57
CA ILE A 144 -11.25 5.93 5.22
C ILE A 144 -9.77 5.55 5.17
N VAL A 145 -8.86 6.37 5.74
CA VAL A 145 -7.42 6.05 5.78
C VAL A 145 -7.16 4.76 6.57
N ILE A 146 -7.78 4.59 7.75
CA ILE A 146 -7.65 3.37 8.55
C ILE A 146 -8.17 2.17 7.75
N ALA A 147 -9.34 2.29 7.11
CA ALA A 147 -9.93 1.22 6.33
C ALA A 147 -9.14 0.90 5.05
N ALA A 148 -8.52 1.89 4.41
CA ALA A 148 -7.68 1.69 3.23
C ALA A 148 -6.39 0.95 3.58
N ASN A 149 -5.68 1.38 4.61
CA ASN A 149 -4.45 0.71 5.04
C ASN A 149 -4.71 -0.72 5.53
N SER A 150 -5.75 -0.91 6.36
CA SER A 150 -6.12 -2.26 6.82
C SER A 150 -6.65 -3.12 5.67
N GLY A 151 -7.37 -2.54 4.72
CA GLY A 151 -7.88 -3.24 3.53
C GLY A 151 -6.76 -3.68 2.59
N GLY A 152 -5.70 -2.89 2.47
CA GLY A 152 -4.51 -3.23 1.68
C GLY A 152 -3.67 -4.34 2.31
N ALA A 153 -3.63 -4.42 3.65
CA ALA A 153 -2.71 -5.31 4.36
C ALA A 153 -3.05 -6.80 4.29
N TRP A 154 -4.29 -7.21 3.99
CA TRP A 154 -4.68 -8.61 3.90
C TRP A 154 -4.71 -9.18 2.47
N SER A 155 -4.43 -8.34 1.46
CA SER A 155 -4.43 -8.74 0.06
C SER A 155 -3.02 -8.64 -0.54
N PRO A 156 -2.60 -9.58 -1.38
CA PRO A 156 -1.26 -9.55 -1.99
C PRO A 156 -1.04 -8.37 -2.94
N ILE A 157 -2.10 -7.67 -3.36
CA ILE A 157 -2.06 -6.55 -4.32
C ILE A 157 -2.58 -5.24 -3.73
N GLY A 158 -3.02 -5.25 -2.47
CA GLY A 158 -3.70 -4.10 -1.85
C GLY A 158 -2.78 -3.03 -1.25
N ASP A 159 -1.49 -3.33 -1.05
CA ASP A 159 -0.47 -2.40 -0.59
C ASP A 159 0.87 -2.75 -1.23
N VAL A 160 1.72 -1.76 -1.45
CA VAL A 160 3.08 -1.98 -1.99
C VAL A 160 3.88 -2.92 -1.10
N THR A 161 3.72 -2.84 0.21
CA THR A 161 4.40 -3.70 1.18
C THR A 161 4.00 -5.16 1.05
N THR A 162 2.71 -5.44 0.85
CA THR A 162 2.21 -6.81 0.63
C THR A 162 2.68 -7.35 -0.72
N ILE A 163 2.70 -6.50 -1.76
CA ILE A 163 3.24 -6.85 -3.07
C ILE A 163 4.70 -7.31 -2.93
N MET A 164 5.55 -6.54 -2.22
CA MET A 164 6.96 -6.86 -2.03
C MET A 164 7.16 -8.20 -1.32
N LEU A 165 6.48 -8.42 -0.20
CA LEU A 165 6.56 -9.67 0.58
C LEU A 165 6.07 -10.87 -0.22
N TRP A 166 5.00 -10.72 -0.98
CA TRP A 166 4.46 -11.76 -1.84
C TRP A 166 5.37 -12.07 -3.04
N MET A 167 5.95 -11.06 -3.69
CA MET A 167 6.86 -11.24 -4.82
C MET A 167 8.15 -11.96 -4.41
N ARG A 168 8.71 -11.61 -3.26
CA ARG A 168 9.91 -12.22 -2.68
C ARG A 168 9.67 -13.60 -2.08
N GLY A 169 8.42 -14.05 -1.99
CA GLY A 169 8.07 -15.37 -1.45
C GLY A 169 8.06 -15.47 0.08
N ASN A 170 8.11 -14.34 0.78
CA ASN A 170 7.95 -14.28 2.24
C ASN A 170 6.56 -14.75 2.67
N VAL A 171 5.54 -14.42 1.85
CA VAL A 171 4.15 -14.84 2.06
C VAL A 171 3.53 -15.37 0.77
N THR A 172 2.60 -16.32 0.90
CA THR A 172 1.74 -16.76 -0.21
C THR A 172 0.41 -16.01 -0.18
N ALA A 173 -0.21 -15.82 -1.35
CA ALA A 173 -1.47 -15.09 -1.46
C ALA A 173 -2.59 -15.73 -0.63
N ALA A 174 -2.67 -17.07 -0.62
CA ALA A 174 -3.71 -17.80 0.10
C ALA A 174 -3.57 -17.65 1.63
N ASN A 175 -2.35 -17.85 2.17
CA ASN A 175 -2.09 -17.74 3.60
C ASN A 175 -2.22 -16.28 4.08
N LEU A 176 -1.74 -15.32 3.27
CA LEU A 176 -1.92 -13.90 3.58
C LEU A 176 -3.39 -13.54 3.78
N ILE A 177 -4.25 -13.94 2.84
CA ILE A 177 -5.69 -13.68 2.91
C ILE A 177 -6.32 -14.41 4.11
N ALA A 178 -6.00 -15.68 4.31
CA ALA A 178 -6.59 -16.49 5.37
C ALA A 178 -6.25 -15.96 6.77
N ASN A 179 -4.98 -15.59 7.00
CA ASN A 179 -4.47 -15.23 8.32
C ASN A 179 -4.66 -13.74 8.65
N LEU A 180 -4.72 -12.84 7.64
CA LEU A 180 -4.81 -11.40 7.90
C LEU A 180 -6.19 -10.80 7.67
N PHE A 181 -7.12 -11.48 7.01
CA PHE A 181 -8.46 -10.95 6.77
C PHE A 181 -9.17 -10.55 8.07
N LEU A 182 -9.21 -11.45 9.06
CA LEU A 182 -9.90 -11.19 10.33
C LEU A 182 -9.20 -10.14 11.19
N PRO A 183 -7.86 -10.19 11.42
CA PRO A 183 -7.14 -9.12 12.10
C PRO A 183 -7.34 -7.74 11.47
N CYS A 184 -7.25 -7.64 10.14
CA CYS A 184 -7.46 -6.39 9.40
C CYS A 184 -8.91 -5.91 9.48
N LEU A 185 -9.88 -6.80 9.46
CA LEU A 185 -11.29 -6.43 9.62
C LEU A 185 -11.55 -5.85 11.02
N VAL A 186 -11.03 -6.50 12.08
CA VAL A 186 -11.16 -6.03 13.46
C VAL A 186 -10.49 -4.67 13.64
N SER A 187 -9.33 -4.43 13.01
CA SER A 187 -8.62 -3.16 13.06
C SER A 187 -9.40 -1.99 12.45
N VAL A 188 -10.37 -2.25 11.59
CA VAL A 188 -11.30 -1.23 11.03
C VAL A 188 -12.57 -1.12 11.86
N VAL A 189 -13.16 -2.26 12.25
CA VAL A 189 -14.45 -2.31 12.95
C VAL A 189 -14.39 -1.53 14.27
N ILE A 190 -13.34 -1.69 15.07
CA ILE A 190 -13.21 -1.03 16.36
C ILE A 190 -13.11 0.50 16.22
N PRO A 191 -12.18 1.06 15.43
CA PRO A 191 -12.13 2.50 15.21
C PRO A 191 -13.42 3.07 14.58
N ALA A 192 -14.02 2.38 13.62
CA ALA A 192 -15.26 2.81 12.99
C ALA A 192 -16.44 2.82 13.97
N ALA A 193 -16.55 1.80 14.85
CA ALA A 193 -17.56 1.74 15.89
C ALA A 193 -17.43 2.91 16.88
N ILE A 194 -16.21 3.20 17.33
CA ILE A 194 -15.95 4.32 18.24
C ILE A 194 -16.20 5.65 17.51
N ALA A 195 -15.67 5.84 16.30
CA ALA A 195 -15.84 7.06 15.50
C ALA A 195 -17.33 7.34 15.19
N SER A 196 -18.11 6.31 14.93
CA SER A 196 -19.55 6.44 14.64
C SER A 196 -20.35 7.05 15.78
N ARG A 197 -19.86 6.95 17.04
CA ARG A 197 -20.50 7.55 18.22
C ARG A 197 -20.25 9.06 18.32
N TYR A 198 -19.15 9.55 17.71
CA TYR A 198 -18.85 10.99 17.68
C TYR A 198 -19.57 11.73 16.55
N VAL A 199 -20.17 11.01 15.61
CA VAL A 199 -20.91 11.59 14.50
C VAL A 199 -22.36 11.80 14.92
N ALA A 200 -22.83 13.06 14.84
CA ALA A 200 -24.20 13.41 15.17
C ALA A 200 -25.20 12.67 14.28
N ASP A 201 -26.28 12.18 14.86
CA ASP A 201 -27.36 11.42 14.18
C ASP A 201 -28.29 12.36 13.34
N ARG A 202 -27.67 13.34 12.69
CA ARG A 202 -28.40 14.29 11.82
C ARG A 202 -28.17 13.90 10.36
N PRO A 203 -29.20 14.04 9.50
CA PRO A 203 -29.02 13.75 8.08
C PRO A 203 -27.91 14.62 7.49
N ALA A 204 -27.09 14.04 6.62
CA ALA A 204 -26.08 14.77 5.87
C ALA A 204 -26.79 15.85 5.03
N ALA A 205 -26.34 17.09 5.13
CA ALA A 205 -26.83 18.15 4.27
C ALA A 205 -26.47 17.80 2.82
N ALA A 206 -27.47 17.72 1.94
CA ALA A 206 -27.26 17.44 0.54
C ALA A 206 -26.38 18.54 -0.08
N VAL A 207 -25.20 18.19 -0.53
CA VAL A 207 -24.45 19.05 -1.45
C VAL A 207 -25.19 19.03 -2.78
N SER A 208 -25.49 20.21 -3.33
CA SER A 208 -26.26 20.33 -4.57
C SER A 208 -25.62 19.51 -5.69
N ALA A 209 -26.37 18.59 -6.28
CA ALA A 209 -25.93 17.72 -7.37
C ALA A 209 -25.38 18.49 -8.61
N LYS A 210 -25.67 19.79 -8.71
CA LYS A 210 -25.21 20.67 -9.79
C LYS A 210 -23.72 21.04 -9.73
N ALA A 211 -23.06 20.92 -8.56
CA ALA A 211 -21.64 21.28 -8.41
C ALA A 211 -20.68 20.15 -8.79
N LEU A 212 -21.16 19.00 -9.20
CA LEU A 212 -20.43 17.74 -9.23
C LEU A 212 -20.40 17.02 -10.57
N ALA A 213 -20.95 17.63 -11.62
CA ALA A 213 -20.90 17.11 -12.99
C ALA A 213 -19.54 17.32 -13.68
N SER A 214 -18.47 17.57 -12.96
CA SER A 214 -17.13 17.77 -13.52
C SER A 214 -16.35 16.45 -13.46
N GLY A 215 -16.27 15.74 -14.57
CA GLY A 215 -15.22 14.75 -14.78
C GLY A 215 -15.57 13.42 -15.41
N CYS A 216 -16.85 13.10 -15.61
CA CYS A 216 -17.16 11.90 -16.38
C CYS A 216 -17.62 12.27 -17.79
N PRO A 217 -16.96 11.81 -18.85
CA PRO A 217 -17.47 12.03 -20.20
C PRO A 217 -18.88 11.44 -20.29
N GLU A 218 -19.91 12.28 -20.58
CA GLU A 218 -21.29 11.84 -20.79
C GLU A 218 -21.44 10.76 -21.89
N CYS A 219 -20.32 10.48 -22.55
CA CYS A 219 -20.20 9.55 -23.67
C CYS A 219 -20.02 8.07 -23.25
N ILE A 220 -19.75 7.76 -21.97
CA ILE A 220 -19.51 6.39 -21.50
C ILE A 220 -20.76 5.85 -20.80
N GLY A 221 -21.48 4.95 -21.47
CA GLY A 221 -22.69 4.35 -20.90
C GLY A 221 -22.43 3.48 -19.68
N PRO A 222 -23.43 3.31 -18.76
CA PRO A 222 -23.25 2.59 -17.49
C PRO A 222 -22.84 1.12 -17.66
N ARG A 223 -23.29 0.47 -18.73
CA ARG A 223 -22.90 -0.92 -19.05
C ARG A 223 -21.41 -1.05 -19.34
N LEU A 224 -20.83 -0.08 -20.05
CA LEU A 224 -19.41 -0.09 -20.37
C LEU A 224 -18.55 0.22 -19.12
N ARG A 225 -19.01 1.14 -18.27
CA ARG A 225 -18.33 1.42 -16.98
C ARG A 225 -18.25 0.18 -16.12
N LEU A 226 -19.38 -0.54 -15.97
CA LEU A 226 -19.43 -1.80 -15.22
C LEU A 226 -18.56 -2.88 -15.88
N PHE A 227 -18.57 -3.00 -17.20
CA PHE A 227 -17.76 -3.97 -17.94
C PHE A 227 -16.24 -3.74 -17.70
N ILE A 228 -15.76 -2.50 -17.86
CA ILE A 228 -14.35 -2.16 -17.63
C ILE A 228 -13.97 -2.36 -16.16
N LEU A 229 -14.86 -2.02 -15.21
CA LEU A 229 -14.63 -2.30 -13.78
C LEU A 229 -14.45 -3.82 -13.54
N ILE A 230 -15.37 -4.63 -14.02
CA ILE A 230 -15.31 -6.09 -13.82
C ILE A 230 -14.06 -6.67 -14.45
N VAL A 231 -13.79 -6.34 -15.73
CA VAL A 231 -12.63 -6.89 -16.45
C VAL A 231 -11.32 -6.43 -15.82
N GLY A 232 -11.23 -5.17 -15.39
CA GLY A 232 -10.04 -4.65 -14.71
C GLY A 232 -9.79 -5.34 -13.38
N VAL A 233 -10.81 -5.50 -12.52
CA VAL A 233 -10.67 -6.22 -11.25
C VAL A 233 -10.34 -7.70 -11.49
N VAL A 234 -10.98 -8.37 -12.44
CA VAL A 234 -10.65 -9.75 -12.82
C VAL A 234 -9.21 -9.87 -13.32
N SER A 235 -8.74 -8.89 -14.11
CA SER A 235 -7.35 -8.86 -14.59
C SER A 235 -6.34 -8.74 -13.44
N LEU A 236 -6.63 -7.97 -12.41
CA LEU A 236 -5.79 -7.88 -11.21
C LEU A 236 -5.82 -9.19 -10.41
N LEU A 237 -7.01 -9.75 -10.18
CA LEU A 237 -7.18 -11.03 -9.47
C LEU A 237 -6.61 -12.23 -10.24
N PHE A 238 -6.45 -12.12 -11.55
CA PHE A 238 -5.81 -13.15 -12.37
C PHE A 238 -4.31 -13.31 -12.05
N VAL A 239 -3.63 -12.26 -11.57
CA VAL A 239 -2.17 -12.31 -11.32
C VAL A 239 -1.76 -13.35 -10.27
N PRO A 240 -2.40 -13.44 -9.08
CA PRO A 240 -2.12 -14.53 -8.14
C PRO A 240 -2.42 -15.92 -8.72
N VAL A 241 -3.49 -16.05 -9.49
CA VAL A 241 -3.84 -17.31 -10.16
C VAL A 241 -2.79 -17.68 -11.20
N PHE A 242 -2.32 -16.72 -11.99
CA PHE A 242 -1.24 -16.90 -12.96
C PHE A 242 0.04 -17.41 -12.28
N LYS A 243 0.47 -16.79 -11.16
CA LYS A 243 1.64 -17.24 -10.38
C LYS A 243 1.45 -18.68 -9.91
N SER A 244 0.28 -19.03 -9.38
CA SER A 244 -0.02 -20.40 -8.89
C SER A 244 0.01 -21.44 -10.01
N LEU A 245 -0.46 -21.10 -11.21
CA LEU A 245 -0.55 -22.04 -12.34
C LEU A 245 0.79 -22.21 -13.08
N THR A 246 1.56 -21.12 -13.21
CA THR A 246 2.76 -21.10 -14.06
C THR A 246 4.06 -21.20 -13.27
N GLY A 247 4.06 -20.89 -11.97
CA GLY A 247 5.26 -20.73 -11.16
C GLY A 247 6.08 -19.48 -11.49
N LEU A 248 5.66 -18.66 -12.48
CA LEU A 248 6.37 -17.45 -12.89
C LEU A 248 6.16 -16.32 -11.88
N PRO A 249 7.09 -15.36 -11.81
CA PRO A 249 6.95 -14.19 -10.94
C PRO A 249 5.69 -13.37 -11.23
N PRO A 250 5.08 -12.72 -10.22
CA PRO A 250 3.83 -11.98 -10.37
C PRO A 250 3.85 -10.87 -11.41
N TYR A 251 5.01 -10.21 -11.62
CA TYR A 251 5.11 -9.14 -12.61
C TYR A 251 4.83 -9.64 -14.04
N MET A 252 5.13 -10.90 -14.35
CA MET A 252 4.79 -11.48 -15.66
C MET A 252 3.27 -11.59 -15.83
N GLY A 253 2.55 -12.05 -14.81
CA GLY A 253 1.09 -12.05 -14.81
C GLY A 253 0.49 -10.65 -14.94
N MET A 254 1.13 -9.66 -14.31
CA MET A 254 0.72 -8.25 -14.42
C MET A 254 0.94 -7.71 -15.83
N MET A 255 2.06 -8.03 -16.49
CA MET A 255 2.32 -7.65 -17.89
C MET A 255 1.26 -8.24 -18.83
N VAL A 256 0.88 -9.51 -18.65
CA VAL A 256 -0.19 -10.16 -19.42
C VAL A 256 -1.52 -9.43 -19.18
N SER A 257 -1.87 -9.17 -17.93
CA SER A 257 -3.09 -8.46 -17.56
C SER A 257 -3.17 -7.05 -18.15
N LEU A 258 -2.07 -6.29 -18.06
CA LEU A 258 -1.99 -4.94 -18.64
C LEU A 258 -2.09 -4.98 -20.18
N GLY A 259 -1.35 -5.89 -20.83
CA GLY A 259 -1.40 -6.05 -22.29
C GLY A 259 -2.81 -6.40 -22.79
N PHE A 260 -3.49 -7.31 -22.07
CA PHE A 260 -4.89 -7.65 -22.36
C PHE A 260 -5.83 -6.44 -22.21
N MET A 261 -5.74 -5.72 -21.09
CA MET A 261 -6.54 -4.53 -20.84
C MET A 261 -6.26 -3.43 -21.88
N TRP A 262 -5.01 -3.28 -22.28
CA TRP A 262 -4.63 -2.31 -23.31
C TRP A 262 -5.27 -2.62 -24.64
N ILE A 263 -5.13 -3.85 -25.14
CA ILE A 263 -5.75 -4.30 -26.41
C ILE A 263 -7.27 -4.13 -26.34
N LEU A 264 -7.90 -4.58 -25.25
CA LEU A 264 -9.34 -4.48 -25.07
C LEU A 264 -9.84 -3.04 -25.16
N THR A 265 -9.17 -2.12 -24.45
CA THR A 265 -9.57 -0.70 -24.41
C THR A 265 -9.32 0.01 -25.74
N GLU A 266 -8.27 -0.33 -26.50
CA GLU A 266 -8.07 0.19 -27.86
C GLU A 266 -9.14 -0.31 -28.84
N ILE A 267 -9.53 -1.59 -28.79
CA ILE A 267 -10.63 -2.11 -29.62
C ILE A 267 -11.95 -1.39 -29.32
N ILE A 268 -12.24 -1.15 -28.03
CA ILE A 268 -13.44 -0.41 -27.60
C ILE A 268 -13.38 1.03 -28.11
N TYR A 269 -12.21 1.65 -28.03
CA TYR A 269 -11.99 3.00 -28.52
C TYR A 269 -12.25 3.13 -30.03
N ASP A 270 -11.66 2.26 -30.87
CA ASP A 270 -11.76 2.30 -32.29
C ASP A 270 -13.19 2.05 -32.79
N ARG A 271 -13.89 1.08 -32.16
CA ARG A 271 -15.31 0.85 -32.46
C ARG A 271 -16.19 2.07 -32.21
N LYS A 272 -15.95 2.80 -31.13
CA LYS A 272 -16.73 3.99 -30.77
C LYS A 272 -16.39 5.19 -31.66
N ARG A 273 -15.12 5.36 -32.02
CA ARG A 273 -14.68 6.40 -32.96
C ARG A 273 -15.36 6.24 -34.30
N SER A 274 -15.43 5.01 -34.82
CA SER A 274 -16.10 4.70 -36.12
C SER A 274 -17.59 4.99 -36.10
N ILE A 275 -18.29 4.83 -34.95
CA ILE A 275 -19.76 4.98 -34.85
C ILE A 275 -20.17 6.45 -34.64
N ARG A 276 -19.35 7.30 -33.99
CA ARG A 276 -19.77 8.63 -33.54
C ARG A 276 -19.05 9.84 -34.13
N ASN A 277 -18.07 9.68 -35.01
CA ASN A 277 -17.24 10.79 -35.55
C ASN A 277 -16.73 11.76 -34.43
N MET A 278 -16.42 11.26 -33.25
CA MET A 278 -16.03 12.08 -32.10
C MET A 278 -14.58 12.54 -32.23
N GLU A 279 -14.33 13.80 -31.85
CA GLU A 279 -12.98 14.37 -31.72
C GLU A 279 -12.09 13.55 -30.79
N GLU A 280 -10.83 13.45 -31.14
CA GLU A 280 -9.78 12.60 -30.51
C GLU A 280 -9.51 12.92 -29.01
N SER A 281 -10.10 14.01 -28.50
CA SER A 281 -9.79 14.56 -27.17
C SER A 281 -10.54 13.95 -25.98
N ILE A 282 -11.63 13.17 -26.19
CA ILE A 282 -12.64 12.93 -25.15
C ILE A 282 -12.56 11.51 -24.55
N GLN A 283 -11.85 10.55 -25.15
CA GLN A 283 -11.80 9.19 -24.65
C GLN A 283 -10.45 8.82 -24.00
N PRO A 284 -10.46 8.06 -22.89
CA PRO A 284 -9.24 7.62 -22.24
C PRO A 284 -8.55 6.52 -23.06
N ARG A 285 -7.34 6.81 -23.54
CA ARG A 285 -6.40 5.84 -24.11
C ARG A 285 -5.35 5.47 -23.07
N VAL A 286 -4.83 4.25 -23.13
CA VAL A 286 -3.73 3.82 -22.23
C VAL A 286 -2.54 4.78 -22.34
N SER A 287 -2.19 5.24 -23.53
CA SER A 287 -1.12 6.24 -23.74
C SER A 287 -1.36 7.59 -23.04
N LYS A 288 -2.62 7.97 -22.79
CA LYS A 288 -2.96 9.14 -21.97
C LYS A 288 -2.92 8.80 -20.49
N VAL A 289 -3.43 7.64 -20.10
CA VAL A 289 -3.43 7.14 -18.72
C VAL A 289 -2.00 7.01 -18.20
N LEU A 290 -1.08 6.47 -18.99
CA LEU A 290 0.35 6.38 -18.64
C LEU A 290 0.99 7.74 -18.28
N LYS A 291 0.45 8.86 -18.80
CA LYS A 291 0.92 10.21 -18.41
C LYS A 291 0.46 10.67 -17.02
N HIS A 292 -0.54 10.01 -16.46
CA HIS A 292 -1.07 10.31 -15.13
C HIS A 292 -0.44 9.43 -14.04
N ILE A 293 0.39 8.44 -14.42
CA ILE A 293 1.13 7.65 -13.45
C ILE A 293 2.00 8.57 -12.60
N ASP A 294 1.96 8.36 -11.30
CA ASP A 294 2.77 9.09 -10.33
C ASP A 294 4.25 8.68 -10.44
N MET A 295 4.95 9.24 -11.44
CA MET A 295 6.37 9.00 -11.66
C MET A 295 7.26 9.37 -10.47
N PRO A 296 6.99 10.45 -9.71
CA PRO A 296 7.70 10.70 -8.46
C PRO A 296 7.66 9.52 -7.50
N THR A 297 6.50 8.90 -7.29
CA THR A 297 6.38 7.70 -6.44
C THR A 297 7.20 6.52 -6.98
N ILE A 298 7.22 6.28 -8.28
CA ILE A 298 8.07 5.22 -8.88
C ILE A 298 9.56 5.51 -8.64
N LEU A 299 10.00 6.75 -8.85
CA LEU A 299 11.38 7.16 -8.61
C LEU A 299 11.76 7.11 -7.11
N PHE A 300 10.83 7.42 -6.22
CA PHE A 300 11.00 7.24 -4.80
C PHE A 300 11.27 5.78 -4.45
N PHE A 301 10.50 4.84 -4.99
CA PHE A 301 10.69 3.41 -4.75
C PHE A 301 12.03 2.91 -5.30
N ILE A 302 12.46 3.33 -6.50
CA ILE A 302 13.81 3.02 -6.99
C ILE A 302 14.86 3.48 -5.97
N GLY A 303 14.82 4.75 -5.58
CA GLY A 303 15.82 5.31 -4.67
C GLY A 303 15.86 4.58 -3.33
N ILE A 304 14.70 4.39 -2.69
CA ILE A 304 14.66 3.82 -1.35
C ILE A 304 15.02 2.33 -1.34
N LEU A 305 14.54 1.54 -2.30
CA LEU A 305 14.86 0.11 -2.39
C LEU A 305 16.34 -0.12 -2.71
N MET A 306 16.92 0.69 -3.60
CA MET A 306 18.35 0.65 -3.88
C MET A 306 19.20 1.07 -2.68
N ALA A 307 18.77 2.08 -1.90
CA ALA A 307 19.48 2.50 -0.70
C ALA A 307 19.46 1.41 0.40
N VAL A 308 18.30 0.79 0.62
CA VAL A 308 18.14 -0.34 1.56
C VAL A 308 18.96 -1.54 1.10
N GLY A 309 18.96 -1.87 -0.22
CA GLY A 309 19.77 -2.91 -0.80
C GLY A 309 21.28 -2.71 -0.54
N ALA A 310 21.78 -1.49 -0.66
CA ALA A 310 23.18 -1.20 -0.32
C ALA A 310 23.51 -1.45 1.16
N LEU A 311 22.60 -1.15 2.08
CA LEU A 311 22.77 -1.46 3.50
C LEU A 311 22.70 -2.96 3.77
N GLN A 312 21.86 -3.70 3.04
CA GLN A 312 21.76 -5.15 3.11
C GLN A 312 23.07 -5.80 2.65
N THR A 313 23.55 -5.46 1.47
CA THR A 313 24.82 -5.94 0.90
C THR A 313 26.01 -5.59 1.81
N GLY A 314 25.98 -4.39 2.43
CA GLY A 314 26.99 -3.95 3.39
C GLY A 314 26.96 -4.64 4.75
N GLY A 315 26.00 -5.57 5.01
CA GLY A 315 25.86 -6.32 6.27
C GLY A 315 25.22 -5.53 7.42
N VAL A 316 24.85 -4.26 7.21
CA VAL A 316 24.27 -3.40 8.26
C VAL A 316 22.95 -3.97 8.79
N LEU A 317 22.12 -4.48 7.89
CA LEU A 317 20.79 -5.01 8.26
C LEU A 317 20.91 -6.33 9.02
N THR A 318 21.89 -7.17 8.69
CA THR A 318 22.20 -8.40 9.42
C THR A 318 22.66 -8.10 10.84
N ASP A 319 23.57 -7.13 11.03
CA ASP A 319 24.02 -6.69 12.35
C ASP A 319 22.85 -6.17 13.20
N MET A 320 21.89 -5.46 12.60
CA MET A 320 20.68 -5.00 13.27
C MET A 320 19.76 -6.16 13.68
N ALA A 321 19.59 -7.17 12.82
CA ALA A 321 18.82 -8.35 13.11
C ALA A 321 19.44 -9.10 14.30
N ASP A 322 20.75 -9.35 14.28
CA ASP A 322 21.49 -9.99 15.37
C ASP A 322 21.35 -9.25 16.69
N TRP A 323 21.34 -7.91 16.65
CA TRP A 323 21.14 -7.11 17.85
C TRP A 323 19.72 -7.24 18.41
N LEU A 324 18.70 -7.22 17.52
CA LEU A 324 17.30 -7.42 17.92
C LEU A 324 17.08 -8.82 18.50
N ASP A 325 17.62 -9.84 17.87
CA ASP A 325 17.48 -11.23 18.30
C ASP A 325 18.12 -11.47 19.67
N LYS A 326 19.25 -10.83 19.94
CA LYS A 326 19.93 -10.94 21.25
C LYS A 326 19.23 -10.19 22.37
N ASN A 327 18.58 -9.04 22.08
CA ASN A 327 18.07 -8.15 23.12
C ASN A 327 16.56 -8.23 23.30
N VAL A 328 15.79 -8.54 22.26
CA VAL A 328 14.32 -8.58 22.30
C VAL A 328 13.80 -10.00 22.20
N HIS A 329 14.33 -10.81 21.26
CA HIS A 329 14.05 -12.24 21.06
C HIS A 329 12.56 -12.62 21.17
N GLU A 330 11.67 -11.76 20.66
CA GLU A 330 10.22 -11.98 20.73
C GLU A 330 9.54 -11.33 19.52
N VAL A 331 8.92 -12.16 18.67
CA VAL A 331 8.42 -11.80 17.33
C VAL A 331 7.30 -10.74 17.38
N PHE A 332 6.36 -10.86 18.32
CA PHE A 332 5.26 -9.89 18.47
C PHE A 332 5.77 -8.51 18.88
N THR A 333 6.76 -8.47 19.76
CA THR A 333 7.38 -7.21 20.21
C THR A 333 8.16 -6.56 19.08
N ILE A 334 8.97 -7.35 18.33
CA ILE A 334 9.74 -6.85 17.18
C ILE A 334 8.78 -6.29 16.13
N ALA A 335 7.82 -7.09 15.65
CA ALA A 335 6.89 -6.68 14.61
C ALA A 335 5.97 -5.54 15.07
N GLY A 336 5.50 -5.57 16.32
CA GLY A 336 4.68 -4.52 16.89
C GLY A 336 5.42 -3.18 16.99
N ALA A 337 6.68 -3.19 17.39
CA ALA A 337 7.52 -1.98 17.44
C ALA A 337 7.78 -1.45 16.03
N ILE A 338 8.04 -2.32 15.05
CA ILE A 338 8.18 -1.97 13.64
C ILE A 338 6.91 -1.28 13.12
N GLY A 339 5.73 -1.78 13.46
CA GLY A 339 4.47 -1.16 13.06
C GLY A 339 4.22 0.21 13.70
N ILE A 340 4.64 0.43 14.94
CA ILE A 340 4.61 1.77 15.54
C ILE A 340 5.59 2.70 14.80
N LEU A 341 6.77 2.21 14.46
CA LEU A 341 7.74 2.96 13.66
C LEU A 341 7.19 3.30 12.28
N SER A 342 6.41 2.40 11.65
CA SER A 342 5.71 2.64 10.38
C SER A 342 4.75 3.83 10.42
N SER A 343 4.35 4.28 11.58
CA SER A 343 3.54 5.51 11.70
C SER A 343 4.31 6.80 11.40
N VAL A 344 5.62 6.77 11.55
CA VAL A 344 6.53 7.92 11.34
C VAL A 344 7.33 7.75 10.04
N VAL A 345 7.71 6.50 9.79
CA VAL A 345 8.53 6.06 8.66
C VAL A 345 7.59 5.44 7.62
N ASP A 346 7.72 5.80 6.35
CA ASP A 346 6.93 5.18 5.27
C ASP A 346 7.07 3.64 5.35
N ASN A 347 5.96 2.93 5.17
CA ASN A 347 5.89 1.48 5.34
C ASN A 347 6.80 0.71 4.37
N VAL A 348 6.98 1.20 3.14
CA VAL A 348 7.75 0.51 2.09
C VAL A 348 9.23 0.35 2.45
N PRO A 349 10.00 1.42 2.77
CA PRO A 349 11.39 1.26 3.17
C PRO A 349 11.55 0.45 4.45
N LEU A 350 10.58 0.49 5.35
CA LEU A 350 10.62 -0.26 6.59
C LEU A 350 10.50 -1.77 6.34
N VAL A 351 9.54 -2.17 5.51
CA VAL A 351 9.37 -3.58 5.11
C VAL A 351 10.57 -4.06 4.30
N ALA A 352 11.09 -3.24 3.38
CA ALA A 352 12.31 -3.58 2.63
C ALA A 352 13.51 -3.82 3.57
N ALA A 353 13.69 -2.98 4.59
CA ALA A 353 14.73 -3.18 5.59
C ALA A 353 14.53 -4.49 6.37
N CYS A 354 13.30 -4.80 6.80
CA CYS A 354 13.00 -6.05 7.51
C CYS A 354 13.25 -7.29 6.64
N MET A 355 12.93 -7.24 5.35
CA MET A 355 13.25 -8.31 4.40
C MET A 355 14.77 -8.51 4.23
N GLY A 356 15.53 -7.43 4.30
CA GLY A 356 16.98 -7.47 4.26
C GLY A 356 17.61 -7.92 5.60
N MET A 357 16.94 -7.67 6.72
CA MET A 357 17.37 -8.13 8.05
C MET A 357 17.15 -9.64 8.24
N TYR A 358 15.99 -10.13 7.81
CA TYR A 358 15.56 -11.51 8.00
C TYR A 358 15.34 -12.17 6.63
N PRO A 359 16.31 -12.96 6.12
CA PRO A 359 16.07 -13.78 4.95
C PRO A 359 15.04 -14.87 5.25
N VAL A 360 14.27 -15.30 4.23
CA VAL A 360 13.34 -16.43 4.39
C VAL A 360 14.13 -17.67 4.76
N ALA A 361 13.86 -18.21 5.95
CA ALA A 361 14.55 -19.38 6.46
C ALA A 361 14.08 -20.66 5.75
N ASP A 362 15.01 -21.59 5.52
CA ASP A 362 14.64 -22.93 5.10
C ASP A 362 14.03 -23.71 6.27
N VAL A 363 12.95 -24.44 6.02
CA VAL A 363 12.18 -25.18 7.06
C VAL A 363 13.05 -26.17 7.82
N ALA A 364 13.94 -26.91 7.10
CA ALA A 364 14.80 -27.88 7.72
C ALA A 364 15.88 -27.22 8.60
N THR A 365 16.44 -26.13 8.14
CA THR A 365 17.43 -25.34 8.88
C THR A 365 16.82 -24.68 10.12
N ALA A 366 15.60 -24.13 9.99
CA ALA A 366 14.86 -23.54 11.11
C ALA A 366 14.52 -24.57 12.19
N ALA A 367 14.11 -25.78 11.78
CA ALA A 367 13.82 -26.87 12.71
C ALA A 367 15.06 -27.40 13.45
N ALA A 368 16.26 -27.25 12.87
CA ALA A 368 17.54 -27.68 13.46
C ALA A 368 18.24 -26.57 14.28
N SER A 369 17.65 -25.37 14.36
CA SER A 369 18.23 -24.23 15.09
C SER A 369 18.20 -24.42 16.61
N ALA A 370 18.96 -23.60 17.34
CA ALA A 370 18.98 -23.61 18.81
C ALA A 370 17.63 -23.23 19.43
N ASP A 371 16.86 -22.37 18.75
CA ASP A 371 15.46 -22.04 19.06
C ASP A 371 14.60 -22.26 17.82
N PRO A 372 14.02 -23.48 17.65
CA PRO A 372 13.22 -23.79 16.48
C PRO A 372 11.93 -22.97 16.42
N ALA A 373 11.32 -22.59 17.54
CA ALA A 373 10.07 -21.84 17.56
C ALA A 373 10.29 -20.41 17.03
N PHE A 374 11.35 -19.74 17.44
CA PHE A 374 11.73 -18.42 16.93
C PHE A 374 12.13 -18.49 15.46
N ALA A 375 13.00 -19.45 15.09
CA ALA A 375 13.49 -19.59 13.73
C ALA A 375 12.37 -19.94 12.71
N GLN A 376 11.38 -20.76 13.11
CA GLN A 376 10.21 -21.09 12.28
C GLN A 376 9.32 -19.86 11.98
N SER A 377 9.39 -18.82 12.79
CA SER A 377 8.65 -17.59 12.51
C SER A 377 9.12 -16.88 11.23
N PHE A 378 10.33 -17.17 10.75
CA PHE A 378 10.95 -16.56 9.58
C PHE A 378 10.92 -17.43 8.31
N VAL A 379 10.31 -18.62 8.36
CA VAL A 379 10.07 -19.41 7.13
C VAL A 379 9.03 -18.73 6.25
N ALA A 380 8.90 -19.15 4.99
CA ALA A 380 7.82 -18.67 4.13
C ALA A 380 6.45 -18.90 4.81
N ASP A 381 5.58 -17.90 4.79
CA ASP A 381 4.30 -17.90 5.52
C ASP A 381 4.43 -18.00 7.05
N GLY A 382 5.61 -17.77 7.62
CA GLY A 382 5.84 -17.76 9.06
C GLY A 382 5.20 -16.56 9.77
N LEU A 383 5.04 -16.69 11.09
CA LEU A 383 4.35 -15.70 11.92
C LEU A 383 4.93 -14.29 11.79
N PHE A 384 6.26 -14.15 11.69
CA PHE A 384 6.92 -12.85 11.55
C PHE A 384 6.42 -12.09 10.31
N TRP A 385 6.30 -12.77 9.17
CA TRP A 385 5.89 -12.14 7.92
C TRP A 385 4.43 -11.69 7.94
N HIS A 386 3.55 -12.47 8.55
CA HIS A 386 2.15 -12.07 8.74
C HIS A 386 2.03 -10.87 9.68
N LEU A 387 2.75 -10.91 10.82
CA LEU A 387 2.81 -9.80 11.76
C LEU A 387 3.42 -8.55 11.13
N LEU A 388 4.54 -8.68 10.40
CA LEU A 388 5.18 -7.56 9.70
C LEU A 388 4.23 -6.92 8.70
N THR A 389 3.55 -7.74 7.89
CA THR A 389 2.58 -7.27 6.90
C THR A 389 1.44 -6.47 7.56
N TYR A 390 0.85 -7.04 8.60
CA TYR A 390 -0.21 -6.38 9.37
C TYR A 390 0.31 -5.10 10.03
N CYS A 391 1.39 -5.21 10.79
CA CYS A 391 1.92 -4.13 11.59
C CYS A 391 2.41 -2.95 10.74
N ALA A 392 3.13 -3.21 9.64
CA ALA A 392 3.59 -2.16 8.76
C ALA A 392 2.44 -1.48 8.01
N GLY A 393 1.49 -2.26 7.47
CA GLY A 393 0.35 -1.73 6.72
C GLY A 393 -0.61 -0.94 7.61
N VAL A 394 -1.13 -1.56 8.68
CA VAL A 394 -2.10 -0.93 9.59
C VAL A 394 -1.45 0.16 10.43
N GLY A 395 -0.19 -0.03 10.86
CA GLY A 395 0.59 0.92 11.65
C GLY A 395 0.75 2.29 10.99
N GLY A 396 0.82 2.34 9.67
CA GLY A 396 0.82 3.58 8.90
C GLY A 396 -0.41 4.49 9.14
N SER A 397 -1.48 3.96 9.74
CA SER A 397 -2.66 4.75 10.12
C SER A 397 -2.56 5.43 11.49
N LEU A 398 -1.59 5.07 12.33
CA LEU A 398 -1.44 5.63 13.69
C LEU A 398 -1.15 7.13 13.65
N LEU A 399 -0.36 7.58 12.67
CA LEU A 399 -0.19 8.99 12.34
C LEU A 399 -0.59 9.21 10.88
N ILE A 400 -1.14 10.38 10.57
CA ILE A 400 -1.64 10.65 9.20
C ILE A 400 -0.51 10.71 8.16
N ILE A 401 0.73 10.88 8.58
CA ILE A 401 1.92 10.93 7.72
C ILE A 401 2.58 9.56 7.50
N GLY A 402 2.13 8.52 8.20
CA GLY A 402 2.78 7.19 8.20
C GLY A 402 2.45 6.34 6.97
N SER A 403 1.56 6.79 6.09
CA SER A 403 1.22 6.07 4.86
C SER A 403 0.87 7.02 3.73
N ALA A 404 1.05 6.57 2.49
CA ALA A 404 0.65 7.31 1.29
C ALA A 404 -0.84 7.70 1.34
N ALA A 405 -1.70 6.79 1.78
CA ALA A 405 -3.14 7.04 1.99
C ALA A 405 -3.40 8.20 2.96
N GLY A 406 -2.68 8.23 4.09
CA GLY A 406 -2.77 9.30 5.09
C GLY A 406 -2.33 10.65 4.55
N VAL A 407 -1.17 10.70 3.89
CA VAL A 407 -0.61 11.93 3.30
C VAL A 407 -1.56 12.50 2.25
N VAL A 408 -2.10 11.67 1.38
CA VAL A 408 -3.08 12.08 0.36
C VAL A 408 -4.36 12.62 0.99
N ALA A 409 -4.94 11.93 1.98
CA ALA A 409 -6.13 12.41 2.69
C ALA A 409 -5.87 13.73 3.40
N MET A 410 -4.68 13.89 4.01
CA MET A 410 -4.23 15.13 4.65
C MET A 410 -4.16 16.27 3.63
N GLY A 411 -3.58 16.04 2.47
CA GLY A 411 -3.46 17.04 1.39
C GLY A 411 -4.81 17.44 0.82
N LEU A 412 -5.64 16.46 0.47
CA LEU A 412 -6.97 16.68 -0.11
C LEU A 412 -7.90 17.43 0.84
N GLU A 413 -8.06 16.97 2.08
CA GLU A 413 -8.98 17.58 3.06
C GLU A 413 -8.33 18.67 3.92
N LYS A 414 -7.02 18.91 3.77
CA LYS A 414 -6.24 19.83 4.61
C LYS A 414 -6.43 19.51 6.08
N ILE A 415 -6.27 18.24 6.44
CA ILE A 415 -6.36 17.74 7.82
C ILE A 415 -5.14 18.26 8.58
N ASN A 416 -5.36 18.83 9.75
CA ASN A 416 -4.25 19.27 10.60
C ASN A 416 -3.64 18.07 11.34
N PHE A 417 -2.32 17.91 11.26
CA PHE A 417 -1.57 16.83 11.92
C PHE A 417 -1.86 16.75 13.42
N GLY A 418 -1.81 17.89 14.15
CA GLY A 418 -2.06 17.92 15.58
C GLY A 418 -3.50 17.55 15.96
N TRP A 419 -4.47 17.83 15.08
CA TRP A 419 -5.84 17.39 15.26
C TRP A 419 -5.95 15.87 15.11
N TYR A 420 -5.33 15.31 14.08
CA TYR A 420 -5.32 13.86 13.85
C TYR A 420 -4.68 13.13 15.03
N LEU A 421 -3.50 13.58 15.45
CA LEU A 421 -2.77 13.04 16.60
C LEU A 421 -3.63 12.99 17.87
N LYS A 422 -4.38 14.06 18.17
CA LYS A 422 -5.19 14.16 19.39
C LYS A 422 -6.52 13.39 19.32
N ARG A 423 -7.08 13.19 18.14
CA ARG A 423 -8.44 12.67 17.97
C ARG A 423 -8.53 11.29 17.34
N ILE A 424 -7.59 10.98 16.45
CA ILE A 424 -7.65 9.78 15.62
C ILE A 424 -6.56 8.76 16.00
N SER A 425 -5.35 9.21 16.37
CA SER A 425 -4.24 8.29 16.63
C SER A 425 -4.55 7.26 17.71
N LEU A 426 -5.24 7.64 18.80
CA LEU A 426 -5.69 6.67 19.82
C LEU A 426 -6.76 5.71 19.28
N LEU A 427 -7.61 6.18 18.38
CA LEU A 427 -8.59 5.33 17.72
C LEU A 427 -7.88 4.30 16.82
N ALA A 428 -6.95 4.75 15.98
CA ALA A 428 -6.15 3.90 15.12
C ALA A 428 -5.34 2.88 15.94
N LEU A 429 -4.73 3.34 17.05
CA LEU A 429 -3.99 2.48 17.97
C LEU A 429 -4.89 1.38 18.57
N SER A 430 -6.13 1.69 18.94
CA SER A 430 -7.06 0.68 19.45
C SER A 430 -7.36 -0.42 18.44
N GLY A 431 -7.53 -0.06 17.15
CA GLY A 431 -7.68 -1.01 16.05
C GLY A 431 -6.42 -1.82 15.80
N TYR A 432 -5.27 -1.15 15.78
CA TYR A 432 -3.96 -1.78 15.59
C TYR A 432 -3.68 -2.86 16.66
N LEU A 433 -3.82 -2.52 17.94
CA LEU A 433 -3.60 -3.46 19.03
C LEU A 433 -4.62 -4.60 19.04
N ALA A 434 -5.87 -4.32 18.68
CA ALA A 434 -6.91 -5.34 18.60
C ALA A 434 -6.61 -6.38 17.49
N GLY A 435 -6.11 -5.96 16.33
CA GLY A 435 -5.72 -6.90 15.29
C GLY A 435 -4.49 -7.73 15.67
N ILE A 436 -3.49 -7.15 16.35
CA ILE A 436 -2.36 -7.92 16.92
C ILE A 436 -2.90 -8.96 17.90
N ALA A 437 -3.86 -8.59 18.76
CA ALA A 437 -4.46 -9.53 19.70
C ALA A 437 -5.22 -10.67 18.98
N VAL A 438 -5.83 -10.39 17.84
CA VAL A 438 -6.47 -11.45 17.01
C VAL A 438 -5.40 -12.38 16.44
N ILE A 439 -4.32 -11.88 15.85
CA ILE A 439 -3.21 -12.71 15.36
C ILE A 439 -2.63 -13.58 16.49
N TRP A 440 -2.45 -12.99 17.67
CA TRP A 440 -1.98 -13.73 18.83
C TRP A 440 -2.95 -14.85 19.25
N LEU A 441 -4.25 -14.57 19.24
CA LEU A 441 -5.28 -15.58 19.53
C LEU A 441 -5.30 -16.70 18.49
N GLU A 442 -5.18 -16.37 17.22
CA GLU A 442 -5.13 -17.35 16.12
C GLU A 442 -3.88 -18.23 16.27
N HIS A 443 -2.73 -17.64 16.59
CA HIS A 443 -1.49 -18.37 16.84
C HIS A 443 -1.60 -19.32 18.03
N VAL A 444 -2.19 -18.88 19.15
CA VAL A 444 -2.34 -19.72 20.37
C VAL A 444 -3.41 -20.80 20.21
N LEU A 445 -4.54 -20.51 19.53
CA LEU A 445 -5.69 -21.43 19.46
C LEU A 445 -5.59 -22.42 18.29
N ILE A 446 -4.97 -22.01 17.17
CA ILE A 446 -4.98 -22.80 15.93
C ILE A 446 -3.57 -23.34 15.63
N GLY A 447 -2.52 -22.81 16.28
CA GLY A 447 -1.13 -23.22 16.06
C GLY A 447 -0.60 -22.73 14.72
N LEU A 448 -1.09 -21.54 14.28
CA LEU A 448 -0.67 -20.90 13.02
C LEU A 448 0.68 -20.22 13.18
#